data_7c50a0ae382aed3aa1ab48d92880b2e1
#
_entry.id   7c50a0ae382aed3aa1ab48d92880b2e1
#
_cell.length_a   1.000
_cell.length_b   1.000
_cell.length_c   1.000
_cell.angle_alpha   90.00
_cell.angle_beta   90.00
_cell.angle_gamma   90.00
#
_symmetry.space_group_name_H-M   'P 1'
#
loop_
_entity.id
_entity.type
_entity.pdbx_description
1 polymer ?
#
loop_
_entity_poly.entity_id
_entity_poly.type
_entity_poly.pdbx_seq_one_letter_code
_entity_poly.pdbx_strand_id
1 'polypeptide(L)'
;VAGAKAADEVGGLFVQTDVTSESGVEALFKQTFDAYGSVDVSFNNAGISPPDDDSILTTGLDAWKRVQEVNLTSVYLCCKYALPYMRTQGKGSIINTASFVAVMGAATSQISYTASKGGVLAMSRELGVQFAREGIRVNALCPGPVNTPLLQELFAKDPERAARRLVHIPVGRFAEPEEIAAAAAFLASDDSSFITASQFLVDGGISGAYVTPV
;
A
#
# COMPACT_ATOMS: atom_id res chain seq x y z
N VAL A 1 -18.20 6.21 -12.85
CA VAL A 1 -17.15 6.18 -11.83
C VAL A 1 -16.14 5.12 -12.21
N ALA A 2 -14.81 5.43 -12.14
CA ALA A 2 -13.75 4.52 -12.59
C ALA A 2 -13.81 3.15 -11.89
N GLY A 3 -14.07 3.13 -10.58
CA GLY A 3 -14.18 1.89 -9.81
C GLY A 3 -15.32 0.97 -10.25
N ALA A 4 -16.47 1.51 -10.64
CA ALA A 4 -17.56 0.69 -11.17
C ALA A 4 -17.17 0.02 -12.50
N LYS A 5 -16.50 0.78 -13.39
CA LYS A 5 -16.00 0.22 -14.65
C LYS A 5 -14.97 -0.89 -14.42
N ALA A 6 -14.03 -0.69 -13.50
CA ALA A 6 -13.05 -1.71 -13.16
C ALA A 6 -13.71 -2.98 -12.58
N ALA A 7 -14.73 -2.83 -11.72
CA ALA A 7 -15.47 -3.97 -11.20
C ALA A 7 -16.20 -4.74 -12.31
N ASP A 8 -16.86 -4.03 -13.24
CA ASP A 8 -17.53 -4.65 -14.38
C ASP A 8 -16.55 -5.43 -15.27
N GLU A 9 -15.35 -4.91 -15.51
CA GLU A 9 -14.32 -5.57 -16.34
C GLU A 9 -13.84 -6.90 -15.75
N VAL A 10 -13.84 -7.03 -14.41
CA VAL A 10 -13.41 -8.26 -13.73
C VAL A 10 -14.57 -9.10 -13.17
N GLY A 11 -15.82 -8.69 -13.43
CA GLY A 11 -17.01 -9.37 -12.90
C GLY A 11 -17.14 -9.27 -11.38
N GLY A 12 -16.62 -8.18 -10.80
CA GLY A 12 -16.60 -7.95 -9.35
C GLY A 12 -17.72 -7.03 -8.86
N LEU A 13 -17.81 -6.89 -7.53
CA LEU A 13 -18.71 -5.96 -6.85
C LEU A 13 -18.02 -4.61 -6.63
N PHE A 14 -18.66 -3.52 -7.04
CA PHE A 14 -18.21 -2.16 -6.69
C PHE A 14 -18.92 -1.65 -5.44
N VAL A 15 -18.19 -1.38 -4.38
CA VAL A 15 -18.70 -0.71 -3.17
C VAL A 15 -17.99 0.64 -3.03
N GLN A 16 -18.73 1.72 -3.24
CA GLN A 16 -18.18 3.07 -3.04
C GLN A 16 -17.95 3.31 -1.54
N THR A 17 -16.66 3.43 -1.16
CA THR A 17 -16.26 3.56 0.24
C THR A 17 -15.28 4.69 0.42
N ASP A 18 -15.53 5.55 1.40
CA ASP A 18 -14.48 6.42 1.97
C ASP A 18 -13.74 5.61 3.04
N VAL A 19 -12.48 5.30 2.78
CA VAL A 19 -11.67 4.46 3.67
C VAL A 19 -11.34 5.13 5.00
N THR A 20 -11.60 6.44 5.16
CA THR A 20 -11.47 7.15 6.43
C THR A 20 -12.73 7.03 7.30
N SER A 21 -13.85 6.58 6.70
CA SER A 21 -15.09 6.34 7.43
C SER A 21 -15.13 4.93 8.01
N GLU A 22 -15.08 4.83 9.34
CA GLU A 22 -15.15 3.54 10.02
C GLU A 22 -16.38 2.72 9.63
N SER A 23 -17.56 3.35 9.64
CA SER A 23 -18.82 2.69 9.22
C SER A 23 -18.84 2.34 7.73
N GLY A 24 -18.17 3.14 6.88
CA GLY A 24 -18.00 2.84 5.47
C GLY A 24 -17.15 1.58 5.24
N VAL A 25 -16.05 1.46 5.97
CA VAL A 25 -15.16 0.27 5.90
C VAL A 25 -15.87 -0.96 6.46
N GLU A 26 -16.58 -0.85 7.59
CA GLU A 26 -17.39 -1.95 8.13
C GLU A 26 -18.41 -2.45 7.11
N ALA A 27 -19.14 -1.54 6.47
CA ALA A 27 -20.13 -1.86 5.45
C ALA A 27 -19.51 -2.51 4.21
N LEU A 28 -18.28 -2.11 3.81
CA LEU A 28 -17.54 -2.71 2.71
C LEU A 28 -17.29 -4.21 2.96
N PHE A 29 -16.74 -4.57 4.10
CA PHE A 29 -16.44 -5.97 4.44
C PHE A 29 -17.71 -6.79 4.62
N LYS A 30 -18.76 -6.21 5.22
CA LYS A 30 -20.06 -6.87 5.32
C LYS A 30 -20.65 -7.16 3.94
N GLN A 31 -20.68 -6.19 3.02
CA GLN A 31 -21.22 -6.39 1.68
C GLN A 31 -20.37 -7.40 0.88
N THR A 32 -19.05 -7.41 1.06
CA THR A 32 -18.18 -8.42 0.45
C THR A 32 -18.55 -9.81 0.93
N PHE A 33 -18.69 -9.99 2.25
CA PHE A 33 -19.09 -11.28 2.81
C PHE A 33 -20.50 -11.71 2.38
N ASP A 34 -21.44 -10.78 2.37
CA ASP A 34 -22.82 -11.06 1.94
C ASP A 34 -22.88 -11.52 0.46
N ALA A 35 -22.00 -10.97 -0.39
CA ALA A 35 -21.97 -11.29 -1.82
C ALA A 35 -21.20 -12.58 -2.15
N TYR A 36 -20.10 -12.88 -1.43
CA TYR A 36 -19.19 -13.97 -1.80
C TYR A 36 -19.08 -15.08 -0.74
N GLY A 37 -19.65 -14.88 0.45
CA GLY A 37 -19.61 -15.86 1.55
C GLY A 37 -18.26 -15.95 2.28
N SER A 38 -17.25 -15.20 1.86
CA SER A 38 -15.93 -15.16 2.48
C SER A 38 -15.23 -13.81 2.30
N VAL A 39 -14.18 -13.58 3.09
CA VAL A 39 -13.18 -12.51 2.92
C VAL A 39 -11.81 -13.18 2.94
N ASP A 40 -11.29 -13.59 1.81
CA ASP A 40 -10.05 -14.36 1.72
C ASP A 40 -8.81 -13.47 1.63
N VAL A 41 -8.94 -12.33 0.95
CA VAL A 41 -7.85 -11.37 0.73
C VAL A 41 -8.32 -9.96 1.03
N SER A 42 -7.52 -9.19 1.76
CA SER A 42 -7.68 -7.73 1.89
C SER A 42 -6.43 -7.03 1.35
N PHE A 43 -6.54 -6.39 0.19
CA PHE A 43 -5.48 -5.57 -0.38
C PHE A 43 -5.73 -4.09 -0.07
N ASN A 44 -5.09 -3.60 0.97
CA ASN A 44 -5.24 -2.23 1.49
C ASN A 44 -4.29 -1.30 0.74
N ASN A 45 -4.76 -0.77 -0.40
CA ASN A 45 -3.95 -0.01 -1.35
C ASN A 45 -4.26 1.50 -1.39
N ALA A 46 -5.39 1.92 -0.85
CA ALA A 46 -5.77 3.33 -0.84
C ALA A 46 -4.71 4.20 -0.13
N GLY A 47 -4.35 5.33 -0.73
CA GLY A 47 -3.35 6.22 -0.16
C GLY A 47 -3.19 7.51 -0.96
N ILE A 48 -2.65 8.53 -0.31
CA ILE A 48 -2.38 9.85 -0.88
C ILE A 48 -0.95 10.31 -0.58
N SER A 49 -0.42 11.16 -1.46
CA SER A 49 0.83 11.91 -1.26
C SER A 49 0.59 13.33 -1.80
N PRO A 50 -0.05 14.20 -1.03
CA PRO A 50 -0.44 15.52 -1.50
C PRO A 50 0.76 16.49 -1.54
N PRO A 51 0.71 17.55 -2.38
CA PRO A 51 1.85 18.46 -2.57
C PRO A 51 2.14 19.36 -1.37
N ASP A 52 1.22 19.49 -0.42
CA ASP A 52 1.37 20.25 0.83
C ASP A 52 2.00 19.41 1.97
N ASP A 53 2.35 18.16 1.70
CA ASP A 53 3.21 17.32 2.56
C ASP A 53 4.66 17.45 2.09
N ASP A 54 5.46 18.18 2.82
CA ASP A 54 6.84 18.52 2.49
C ASP A 54 7.75 18.32 3.73
N SER A 55 8.56 19.29 4.08
CA SER A 55 9.48 19.19 5.23
C SER A 55 8.74 19.31 6.56
N ILE A 56 9.38 18.86 7.64
CA ILE A 56 8.86 19.01 9.00
C ILE A 56 8.61 20.48 9.38
N LEU A 57 9.29 21.41 8.72
CA LEU A 57 9.16 22.85 9.00
C LEU A 57 7.98 23.50 8.24
N THR A 58 7.55 22.90 7.13
CA THR A 58 6.56 23.49 6.22
C THR A 58 5.25 22.72 6.14
N THR A 59 5.24 21.42 6.48
CA THR A 59 4.00 20.63 6.51
C THR A 59 3.09 21.07 7.63
N GLY A 60 1.93 21.61 7.26
CA GLY A 60 0.89 22.01 8.22
C GLY A 60 0.24 20.82 8.91
N LEU A 61 -0.29 21.05 10.13
CA LEU A 61 -0.92 19.99 10.92
C LEU A 61 -2.13 19.35 10.21
N ASP A 62 -2.85 20.11 9.39
CA ASP A 62 -4.01 19.58 8.64
C ASP A 62 -3.56 18.63 7.51
N ALA A 63 -2.50 18.97 6.79
CA ALA A 63 -1.88 18.07 5.80
C ALA A 63 -1.37 16.80 6.49
N TRP A 64 -0.66 16.95 7.61
CA TRP A 64 -0.22 15.81 8.43
C TRP A 64 -1.38 14.90 8.80
N LYS A 65 -2.43 15.43 9.44
CA LYS A 65 -3.59 14.64 9.89
C LYS A 65 -4.29 13.94 8.73
N ARG A 66 -4.53 14.64 7.63
CA ARG A 66 -5.18 14.09 6.44
C ARG A 66 -4.40 12.90 5.87
N VAL A 67 -3.07 13.01 5.77
CA VAL A 67 -2.23 11.91 5.27
C VAL A 67 -2.22 10.72 6.25
N GLN A 68 -2.13 10.97 7.57
CA GLN A 68 -2.22 9.88 8.56
C GLN A 68 -3.58 9.19 8.49
N GLU A 69 -4.66 9.95 8.38
CA GLU A 69 -6.01 9.41 8.30
C GLU A 69 -6.21 8.49 7.09
N VAL A 70 -5.81 8.97 5.90
CA VAL A 70 -5.98 8.20 4.66
C VAL A 70 -4.99 7.06 4.55
N ASN A 71 -3.71 7.23 4.95
CA ASN A 71 -2.67 6.24 4.67
C ASN A 71 -2.46 5.21 5.78
N LEU A 72 -2.78 5.56 7.04
CA LEU A 72 -2.51 4.70 8.19
C LEU A 72 -3.80 4.29 8.90
N THR A 73 -4.65 5.25 9.30
CA THR A 73 -5.92 4.94 10.00
C THR A 73 -6.82 4.07 9.14
N SER A 74 -6.90 4.35 7.84
CA SER A 74 -7.70 3.52 6.91
C SER A 74 -7.23 2.06 6.86
N VAL A 75 -5.92 1.83 6.84
CA VAL A 75 -5.34 0.47 6.84
C VAL A 75 -5.65 -0.24 8.16
N TYR A 76 -5.58 0.48 9.29
CA TYR A 76 -6.02 -0.04 10.58
C TYR A 76 -7.49 -0.47 10.53
N LEU A 77 -8.39 0.38 10.00
CA LEU A 77 -9.82 0.08 9.89
C LEU A 77 -10.05 -1.15 8.98
N CYS A 78 -9.40 -1.21 7.83
CA CYS A 78 -9.52 -2.36 6.93
C CYS A 78 -9.06 -3.66 7.61
N CYS A 79 -7.93 -3.65 8.31
CA CYS A 79 -7.47 -4.81 9.07
C CYS A 79 -8.46 -5.18 10.18
N LYS A 80 -8.96 -4.19 10.93
CA LYS A 80 -9.94 -4.38 12.02
C LYS A 80 -11.19 -5.11 11.55
N TYR A 81 -11.71 -4.77 10.38
CA TYR A 81 -12.97 -5.32 9.86
C TYR A 81 -12.79 -6.55 8.95
N ALA A 82 -11.60 -6.78 8.38
CA ALA A 82 -11.27 -8.02 7.66
C ALA A 82 -11.02 -9.20 8.60
N LEU A 83 -10.26 -8.98 9.67
CA LEU A 83 -9.79 -10.02 10.58
C LEU A 83 -10.89 -10.89 11.20
N PRO A 84 -12.04 -10.39 11.66
CA PRO A 84 -13.09 -11.24 12.20
C PRO A 84 -13.59 -12.32 11.24
N TYR A 85 -13.75 -11.99 9.95
CA TYR A 85 -14.12 -12.95 8.92
C TYR A 85 -13.04 -14.00 8.70
N MET A 86 -11.78 -13.55 8.51
CA MET A 86 -10.63 -14.43 8.29
C MET A 86 -10.39 -15.36 9.46
N ARG A 87 -10.55 -14.90 10.69
CA ARG A 87 -10.46 -15.74 11.91
C ARG A 87 -11.50 -16.83 11.93
N THR A 88 -12.75 -16.52 11.58
CA THR A 88 -13.82 -17.51 11.50
C THR A 88 -13.57 -18.54 10.39
N GLN A 89 -12.92 -18.13 9.31
CA GLN A 89 -12.51 -19.01 8.20
C GLN A 89 -11.29 -19.86 8.52
N GLY A 90 -10.46 -19.45 9.50
CA GLY A 90 -9.17 -20.08 9.82
C GLY A 90 -8.09 -19.85 8.74
N LYS A 91 -8.29 -18.88 7.85
CA LYS A 91 -7.34 -18.49 6.79
C LYS A 91 -7.59 -17.07 6.30
N GLY A 92 -6.55 -16.44 5.77
CA GLY A 92 -6.65 -15.13 5.13
C GLY A 92 -5.29 -14.56 4.73
N SER A 93 -5.32 -13.60 3.81
CA SER A 93 -4.14 -12.82 3.42
C SER A 93 -4.45 -11.33 3.44
N ILE A 94 -3.75 -10.58 4.28
CA ILE A 94 -3.82 -9.11 4.32
C ILE A 94 -2.52 -8.56 3.72
N ILE A 95 -2.67 -7.69 2.71
CA ILE A 95 -1.58 -7.04 2.02
C ILE A 95 -1.75 -5.54 2.21
N ASN A 96 -0.87 -4.93 2.98
CA ASN A 96 -0.90 -3.50 3.27
C ASN A 96 0.13 -2.77 2.40
N THR A 97 -0.29 -1.82 1.57
CA THR A 97 0.61 -1.03 0.75
C THR A 97 1.35 0.01 1.61
N ALA A 98 2.58 -0.35 2.00
CA ALA A 98 3.54 0.56 2.59
C ALA A 98 4.26 1.35 1.49
N SER A 99 5.58 1.42 1.54
CA SER A 99 6.43 2.05 0.52
C SER A 99 7.90 1.72 0.84
N PHE A 100 8.78 1.82 -0.15
CA PHE A 100 10.23 1.76 0.10
C PHE A 100 10.71 2.88 1.05
N VAL A 101 10.02 4.04 1.10
CA VAL A 101 10.34 5.12 2.06
C VAL A 101 9.97 4.78 3.51
N ALA A 102 9.28 3.68 3.76
CA ALA A 102 9.09 3.15 5.12
C ALA A 102 10.37 2.56 5.70
N VAL A 103 11.36 2.26 4.87
CA VAL A 103 12.64 1.62 5.24
C VAL A 103 13.85 2.50 4.99
N MET A 104 13.70 3.57 4.23
CA MET A 104 14.74 4.55 3.96
C MET A 104 14.16 5.96 3.85
N GLY A 105 14.98 6.97 3.95
CA GLY A 105 14.56 8.38 3.78
C GLY A 105 14.18 8.67 2.33
N ALA A 106 13.21 9.55 2.13
CA ALA A 106 12.85 10.05 0.81
C ALA A 106 13.84 11.13 0.33
N ALA A 107 14.18 11.10 -0.95
CA ALA A 107 15.00 12.13 -1.58
C ALA A 107 14.27 13.50 -1.71
N THR A 108 12.95 13.47 -1.68
CA THR A 108 12.09 14.66 -1.63
C THR A 108 11.32 14.63 -0.33
N SER A 109 11.28 15.76 0.38
CA SER A 109 10.52 15.86 1.65
C SER A 109 9.07 15.47 1.46
N GLN A 110 8.57 14.61 2.36
CA GLN A 110 7.19 14.13 2.46
C GLN A 110 7.01 13.48 3.84
N ILE A 111 7.12 14.31 4.88
CA ILE A 111 7.26 13.82 6.25
C ILE A 111 6.06 13.00 6.72
N SER A 112 4.83 13.44 6.41
CA SER A 112 3.63 12.75 6.83
C SER A 112 3.44 11.43 6.07
N TYR A 113 3.69 11.43 4.75
CA TYR A 113 3.66 10.21 3.95
C TYR A 113 4.65 9.17 4.46
N THR A 114 5.91 9.56 4.65
CA THR A 114 6.95 8.65 5.15
C THR A 114 6.60 8.08 6.52
N ALA A 115 6.12 8.91 7.45
CA ALA A 115 5.67 8.47 8.76
C ALA A 115 4.47 7.50 8.67
N SER A 116 3.47 7.81 7.82
CA SER A 116 2.31 6.95 7.63
C SER A 116 2.69 5.57 7.09
N LYS A 117 3.60 5.51 6.10
CA LYS A 117 4.05 4.25 5.50
C LYS A 117 4.96 3.45 6.44
N GLY A 118 5.74 4.12 7.29
CA GLY A 118 6.46 3.50 8.40
C GLY A 118 5.50 2.86 9.43
N GLY A 119 4.41 3.55 9.77
CA GLY A 119 3.35 3.04 10.64
C GLY A 119 2.66 1.81 10.05
N VAL A 120 2.33 1.82 8.76
CA VAL A 120 1.77 0.66 8.04
C VAL A 120 2.71 -0.53 8.09
N LEU A 121 4.02 -0.33 7.85
CA LEU A 121 5.02 -1.39 7.93
C LEU A 121 5.09 -2.00 9.34
N ALA A 122 5.14 -1.17 10.37
CA ALA A 122 5.18 -1.63 11.77
C ALA A 122 3.92 -2.41 12.17
N MET A 123 2.73 -1.87 11.82
CA MET A 123 1.45 -2.52 12.08
C MET A 123 1.31 -3.85 11.34
N SER A 124 1.77 -3.94 10.09
CA SER A 124 1.72 -5.19 9.32
C SER A 124 2.55 -6.30 9.96
N ARG A 125 3.73 -5.95 10.51
CA ARG A 125 4.58 -6.88 11.24
C ARG A 125 3.91 -7.37 12.53
N GLU A 126 3.33 -6.47 13.29
CA GLU A 126 2.61 -6.80 14.54
C GLU A 126 1.46 -7.77 14.27
N LEU A 127 0.59 -7.43 13.32
CA LEU A 127 -0.55 -8.27 12.97
C LEU A 127 -0.12 -9.62 12.38
N GLY A 128 0.93 -9.62 11.54
CA GLY A 128 1.46 -10.85 10.94
C GLY A 128 1.99 -11.86 11.97
N VAL A 129 2.59 -11.35 13.06
CA VAL A 129 3.03 -12.19 14.18
C VAL A 129 1.82 -12.65 15.02
N GLN A 130 0.91 -11.72 15.32
CA GLN A 130 -0.23 -11.98 16.20
C GLN A 130 -1.16 -13.06 15.64
N PHE A 131 -1.47 -13.02 14.35
CA PHE A 131 -2.49 -13.87 13.71
C PHE A 131 -1.92 -15.06 12.92
N ALA A 132 -0.59 -15.26 12.89
CA ALA A 132 0.05 -16.34 12.13
C ALA A 132 -0.49 -17.74 12.49
N ARG A 133 -0.69 -18.01 13.78
CA ARG A 133 -1.21 -19.31 14.26
C ARG A 133 -2.70 -19.54 13.98
N GLU A 134 -3.39 -18.48 13.58
CA GLU A 134 -4.80 -18.54 13.15
C GLU A 134 -4.94 -18.73 11.63
N GLY A 135 -3.82 -19.01 10.93
CA GLY A 135 -3.79 -19.21 9.47
C GLY A 135 -3.89 -17.92 8.67
N ILE A 136 -3.68 -16.75 9.30
CA ILE A 136 -3.81 -15.44 8.64
C ILE A 136 -2.40 -14.86 8.44
N ARG A 137 -2.09 -14.50 7.19
CA ARG A 137 -0.84 -13.83 6.82
C ARG A 137 -1.09 -12.33 6.68
N VAL A 138 -0.18 -11.52 7.21
CA VAL A 138 -0.23 -10.06 7.03
C VAL A 138 1.15 -9.58 6.60
N ASN A 139 1.22 -8.96 5.42
CA ASN A 139 2.47 -8.50 4.84
C ASN A 139 2.39 -7.04 4.41
N ALA A 140 3.51 -6.34 4.52
CA ALA A 140 3.67 -4.99 3.98
C ALA A 140 4.27 -5.07 2.58
N LEU A 141 3.51 -4.73 1.56
CA LEU A 141 4.02 -4.51 0.21
C LEU A 141 4.67 -3.13 0.16
N CYS A 142 5.93 -3.07 -0.23
CA CYS A 142 6.75 -1.86 -0.25
C CYS A 142 7.20 -1.54 -1.69
N PRO A 143 6.34 -0.90 -2.50
CA PRO A 143 6.72 -0.50 -3.86
C PRO A 143 7.81 0.57 -3.85
N GLY A 144 8.69 0.51 -4.84
CA GLY A 144 9.53 1.62 -5.28
C GLY A 144 8.75 2.64 -6.12
N PRO A 145 9.44 3.51 -6.87
CA PRO A 145 8.80 4.42 -7.81
C PRO A 145 8.12 3.65 -8.96
N VAL A 146 6.81 3.91 -9.15
CA VAL A 146 5.96 3.26 -10.16
C VAL A 146 5.57 4.26 -11.24
N ASN A 147 5.60 3.83 -12.50
CA ASN A 147 5.26 4.63 -13.67
C ASN A 147 3.74 4.87 -13.77
N THR A 148 3.21 5.69 -12.87
CA THR A 148 1.80 6.08 -12.85
C THR A 148 1.56 7.36 -13.63
N PRO A 149 0.33 7.64 -14.12
CA PRO A 149 0.00 8.90 -14.77
C PRO A 149 0.40 10.13 -13.94
N LEU A 150 0.19 10.08 -12.63
CA LEU A 150 0.61 11.16 -11.71
C LEU A 150 2.12 11.39 -11.73
N LEU A 151 2.92 10.31 -11.73
CA LEU A 151 4.38 10.42 -11.78
C LEU A 151 4.87 10.91 -13.15
N GLN A 152 4.23 10.45 -14.22
CA GLN A 152 4.51 10.92 -15.59
C GLN A 152 4.25 12.42 -15.74
N GLU A 153 3.12 12.93 -15.25
CA GLU A 153 2.81 14.36 -15.25
C GLU A 153 3.83 15.19 -14.44
N LEU A 154 4.26 14.66 -13.30
CA LEU A 154 5.26 15.32 -12.46
C LEU A 154 6.61 15.42 -13.19
N PHE A 155 7.03 14.37 -13.87
CA PHE A 155 8.31 14.33 -14.59
C PHE A 155 8.29 15.04 -15.93
N ALA A 156 7.14 15.13 -16.58
CA ALA A 156 6.99 15.97 -17.76
C ALA A 156 7.23 17.46 -17.46
N LYS A 157 6.94 17.87 -16.20
CA LYS A 157 7.21 19.24 -15.72
C LYS A 157 8.66 19.47 -15.31
N ASP A 158 9.39 18.43 -14.91
CA ASP A 158 10.80 18.50 -14.47
C ASP A 158 11.56 17.22 -14.87
N PRO A 159 12.02 17.13 -16.13
CA PRO A 159 12.77 15.97 -16.65
C PRO A 159 14.09 15.72 -15.91
N GLU A 160 14.75 16.77 -15.42
CA GLU A 160 15.98 16.61 -14.64
C GLU A 160 15.72 15.93 -13.29
N ARG A 161 14.59 16.22 -12.67
CA ARG A 161 14.17 15.56 -11.44
C ARG A 161 13.90 14.06 -11.68
N ALA A 162 13.33 13.71 -12.84
CA ALA A 162 13.14 12.31 -13.23
C ALA A 162 14.48 11.60 -13.39
N ALA A 163 15.41 12.19 -14.14
CA ALA A 163 16.74 11.63 -14.35
C ALA A 163 17.50 11.43 -13.04
N ARG A 164 17.45 12.40 -12.11
CA ARG A 164 18.06 12.27 -10.79
C ARG A 164 17.49 11.14 -9.94
N ARG A 165 16.22 10.78 -10.13
CA ARG A 165 15.63 9.63 -9.43
C ARG A 165 16.02 8.30 -10.04
N LEU A 166 16.05 8.23 -11.38
CA LEU A 166 16.39 7.00 -12.10
C LEU A 166 17.78 6.48 -11.76
N VAL A 167 18.76 7.37 -11.56
CA VAL A 167 20.13 6.97 -11.21
C VAL A 167 20.23 6.15 -9.92
N HIS A 168 19.24 6.30 -9.03
CA HIS A 168 19.22 5.58 -7.75
C HIS A 168 18.50 4.23 -7.82
N ILE A 169 17.90 3.89 -8.95
CA ILE A 169 17.20 2.60 -9.14
C ILE A 169 18.12 1.65 -9.90
N PRO A 170 18.65 0.58 -9.29
CA PRO A 170 19.60 -0.32 -9.94
C PRO A 170 19.08 -0.96 -11.24
N VAL A 171 17.78 -1.22 -11.33
CA VAL A 171 17.12 -1.73 -12.56
C VAL A 171 17.11 -0.69 -13.68
N GLY A 172 17.34 0.60 -13.41
CA GLY A 172 17.47 1.66 -14.41
C GLY A 172 16.15 2.22 -14.95
N ARG A 173 15.01 1.82 -14.39
CA ARG A 173 13.67 2.29 -14.78
C ARG A 173 12.71 2.31 -13.59
N PHE A 174 11.60 2.99 -13.74
CA PHE A 174 10.46 2.84 -12.83
C PHE A 174 9.76 1.50 -13.04
N ALA A 175 9.11 1.00 -11.97
CA ALA A 175 8.26 -0.18 -12.11
C ALA A 175 7.00 0.15 -12.92
N GLU A 176 6.49 -0.82 -13.66
CA GLU A 176 5.16 -0.73 -14.23
C GLU A 176 4.10 -1.17 -13.20
N PRO A 177 2.87 -0.63 -13.24
CA PRO A 177 1.80 -1.02 -12.31
C PRO A 177 1.56 -2.52 -12.22
N GLU A 178 1.69 -3.23 -13.34
CA GLU A 178 1.52 -4.68 -13.45
C GLU A 178 2.57 -5.46 -12.64
N GLU A 179 3.78 -4.93 -12.47
CA GLU A 179 4.82 -5.57 -11.66
C GLU A 179 4.47 -5.52 -10.17
N ILE A 180 3.84 -4.43 -9.72
CA ILE A 180 3.34 -4.32 -8.35
C ILE A 180 2.11 -5.20 -8.16
N ALA A 181 1.21 -5.26 -9.16
CA ALA A 181 0.04 -6.13 -9.14
C ALA A 181 0.44 -7.61 -9.08
N ALA A 182 1.47 -8.04 -9.82
CA ALA A 182 2.00 -9.40 -9.76
C ALA A 182 2.50 -9.77 -8.37
N ALA A 183 3.20 -8.85 -7.70
CA ALA A 183 3.65 -9.05 -6.32
C ALA A 183 2.48 -9.15 -5.33
N ALA A 184 1.44 -8.31 -5.50
CA ALA A 184 0.22 -8.39 -4.71
C ALA A 184 -0.50 -9.73 -4.95
N ALA A 185 -0.62 -10.19 -6.19
CA ALA A 185 -1.23 -11.47 -6.53
C ALA A 185 -0.46 -12.66 -5.90
N PHE A 186 0.87 -12.62 -5.93
CA PHE A 186 1.70 -13.62 -5.24
C PHE A 186 1.43 -13.63 -3.73
N LEU A 187 1.39 -12.46 -3.08
CA LEU A 187 1.10 -12.39 -1.64
C LEU A 187 -0.35 -12.79 -1.30
N ALA A 188 -1.28 -12.64 -2.24
CA ALA A 188 -2.66 -13.10 -2.09
C ALA A 188 -2.80 -14.62 -2.20
N SER A 189 -1.95 -15.27 -2.98
CA SER A 189 -2.03 -16.70 -3.30
C SER A 189 -1.40 -17.60 -2.22
N ASP A 190 -1.67 -18.91 -2.32
CA ASP A 190 -1.08 -19.94 -1.46
C ASP A 190 0.42 -20.15 -1.73
N ASP A 191 0.96 -19.69 -2.87
CA ASP A 191 2.40 -19.72 -3.16
C ASP A 191 3.23 -18.94 -2.12
N SER A 192 2.59 -17.99 -1.42
CA SER A 192 3.19 -17.22 -0.32
C SER A 192 2.78 -17.73 1.08
N SER A 193 2.35 -19.00 1.20
CA SER A 193 1.80 -19.59 2.44
C SER A 193 2.75 -19.53 3.64
N PHE A 194 4.06 -19.44 3.43
CA PHE A 194 5.06 -19.32 4.50
C PHE A 194 5.59 -17.88 4.68
N ILE A 195 4.93 -16.88 4.06
CA ILE A 195 5.32 -15.47 4.12
C ILE A 195 4.30 -14.69 4.94
N THR A 196 4.67 -14.27 6.15
CA THR A 196 3.89 -13.38 7.02
C THR A 196 4.81 -12.43 7.78
N ALA A 197 4.30 -11.31 8.25
CA ALA A 197 5.05 -10.26 8.95
C ALA A 197 6.23 -9.69 8.13
N SER A 198 6.21 -9.88 6.81
CA SER A 198 7.30 -9.54 5.91
C SER A 198 7.20 -8.10 5.43
N GLN A 199 8.36 -7.50 5.24
CA GLN A 199 8.59 -6.32 4.44
C GLN A 199 8.90 -6.79 3.01
N PHE A 200 7.92 -6.73 2.13
CA PHE A 200 8.04 -7.25 0.76
C PHE A 200 8.38 -6.12 -0.20
N LEU A 201 9.67 -5.94 -0.47
CA LEU A 201 10.19 -4.89 -1.35
C LEU A 201 9.99 -5.24 -2.82
N VAL A 202 9.41 -4.31 -3.58
CA VAL A 202 9.27 -4.35 -5.04
C VAL A 202 9.70 -2.98 -5.57
N ASP A 203 11.00 -2.71 -5.52
CA ASP A 203 11.56 -1.36 -5.60
C ASP A 203 12.70 -1.20 -6.61
N GLY A 204 12.96 -2.21 -7.43
CA GLY A 204 14.05 -2.19 -8.40
C GLY A 204 15.45 -2.12 -7.77
N GLY A 205 15.56 -2.48 -6.48
CA GLY A 205 16.80 -2.49 -5.71
C GLY A 205 17.19 -1.16 -5.08
N ILE A 206 16.35 -0.12 -5.16
CA ILE A 206 16.69 1.23 -4.66
C ILE A 206 17.03 1.24 -3.16
N SER A 207 16.37 0.41 -2.35
CA SER A 207 16.65 0.31 -0.91
C SER A 207 17.82 -0.61 -0.57
N GLY A 208 18.33 -1.38 -1.53
CA GLY A 208 19.36 -2.39 -1.33
C GLY A 208 20.77 -1.98 -1.76
N ALA A 209 20.93 -0.88 -2.48
CA ALA A 209 22.22 -0.54 -3.09
C ALA A 209 22.59 0.94 -2.92
N TYR A 210 23.86 1.18 -2.74
CA TYR A 210 24.47 2.48 -2.99
C TYR A 210 24.80 2.58 -4.48
N VAL A 211 24.12 3.47 -5.19
CA VAL A 211 24.28 3.64 -6.64
C VAL A 211 24.95 4.99 -6.92
N THR A 212 26.02 4.96 -7.69
CA THR A 212 26.65 6.16 -8.26
C THR A 212 26.31 6.26 -9.74
N PRO A 213 26.18 7.48 -10.29
CA PRO A 213 26.07 7.66 -11.72
C PRO A 213 27.27 7.02 -12.44
N VAL A 214 27.01 6.32 -13.54
CA VAL A 214 28.04 5.74 -14.41
C VAL A 214 28.48 6.78 -15.41
#